data_30a6a13859a108175fbd0a915dd7610b
#
_entry.id   30a6a13859a108175fbd0a915dd7610b
#
_cell.length_a   1.000
_cell.length_b   1.000
_cell.length_c   1.000
_cell.angle_alpha   90.00
_cell.angle_beta   90.00
_cell.angle_gamma   90.00
#
_symmetry.space_group_name_H-M   'P 1'
#
loop_
_entity.id
_entity.type
_entity.pdbx_description
1 polymer ?
#
loop_
_entity_poly.entity_id
_entity_poly.type
_entity_poly.pdbx_seq_one_letter_code
_entity_poly.pdbx_strand_id
1 'polypeptide(L)'
;MVGAEGEAIRQQAFTGRLPSDGFIDATLDDIHRRYRGLDDGEVADYIPILAEADPDWFGLSLIESAGTVHETGDADIAFSIQSISKAFVFALVCQARSTELVHERVGVNNTGLPFNSVMAIELNDGKPLNSMVNAGAIATTALMPGSTPAEKWENIRSGLSLFAGRQLSLDGRVYASEMEANQRNKALARLLESYERIITDPLDTVDIYTRQCSLSVTAHDLAVMGATLADGGINPVTRRRVVSAEIARDTLALLASCGMYENSGEWLFEIGLPAKSG
;
A
#
# COMPACT_ATOMS: atom_id res chain seq x y z
N MET A 1 5.12 8.18 19.91
CA MET A 1 4.96 9.64 20.04
C MET A 1 5.48 10.25 18.73
N VAL A 2 4.63 10.56 17.78
CA VAL A 2 5.00 11.38 16.63
C VAL A 2 4.98 12.81 17.13
N GLY A 3 6.19 13.36 17.35
CA GLY A 3 6.37 14.65 17.97
C GLY A 3 5.99 15.80 17.06
N ALA A 4 5.59 16.84 17.76
CA ALA A 4 5.69 18.26 17.48
C ALA A 4 5.69 18.76 16.01
N GLU A 5 4.93 19.80 15.79
CA GLU A 5 4.97 20.71 14.65
C GLU A 5 6.41 20.93 14.14
N GLY A 6 6.81 20.11 13.17
CA GLY A 6 8.10 20.24 12.51
C GLY A 6 8.02 21.29 11.40
N GLU A 7 9.07 22.06 11.25
CA GLU A 7 9.28 22.99 10.15
C GLU A 7 9.12 22.26 8.80
N ALA A 8 8.47 22.87 7.81
CA ALA A 8 8.26 22.28 6.50
C ALA A 8 9.59 22.01 5.78
N ILE A 9 9.80 20.79 5.33
CA ILE A 9 11.04 20.33 4.68
C ILE A 9 10.95 20.62 3.19
N ARG A 10 12.06 21.04 2.59
CA ARG A 10 12.14 21.23 1.12
C ARG A 10 12.06 19.87 0.40
N GLN A 11 11.63 19.91 -0.87
CA GLN A 11 11.70 18.77 -1.78
C GLN A 11 13.08 18.11 -1.73
N GLN A 12 13.15 16.80 -1.62
CA GLN A 12 14.37 16.03 -1.47
C GLN A 12 14.79 15.33 -2.78
N ALA A 13 13.81 14.85 -3.56
CA ALA A 13 14.09 14.25 -4.85
C ALA A 13 14.25 15.31 -5.94
N PHE A 14 15.27 15.16 -6.78
CA PHE A 14 15.43 15.98 -7.97
C PHE A 14 14.79 15.27 -9.15
N THR A 15 13.68 15.83 -9.65
CA THR A 15 12.86 15.25 -10.73
C THR A 15 13.30 15.70 -12.13
N GLY A 16 14.36 16.49 -12.23
CA GLY A 16 14.79 17.04 -13.51
C GLY A 16 13.90 18.16 -14.01
N ARG A 17 13.85 18.35 -15.31
CA ARG A 17 13.00 19.33 -15.97
C ARG A 17 11.71 18.63 -16.45
N LEU A 18 10.66 18.78 -15.69
CA LEU A 18 9.35 18.25 -16.05
C LEU A 18 8.74 19.00 -17.24
N PRO A 19 7.82 18.39 -18.01
CA PRO A 19 6.96 19.09 -18.94
C PRO A 19 6.15 20.20 -18.24
N SER A 20 5.55 21.11 -19.00
CA SER A 20 4.66 22.12 -18.41
C SER A 20 3.38 21.47 -17.89
N ASP A 21 2.78 22.09 -16.86
CA ASP A 21 1.52 21.63 -16.25
C ASP A 21 0.44 21.38 -17.31
N GLY A 22 0.25 22.30 -18.25
CA GLY A 22 -0.72 22.14 -19.33
C GLY A 22 -0.43 20.98 -20.29
N PHE A 23 0.83 20.59 -20.46
CA PHE A 23 1.17 19.38 -21.21
C PHE A 23 0.82 18.11 -20.43
N ILE A 24 1.07 18.10 -19.13
CA ILE A 24 0.74 16.96 -18.25
C ILE A 24 -0.78 16.79 -18.20
N ASP A 25 -1.53 17.87 -17.96
CA ASP A 25 -3.00 17.85 -17.94
C ASP A 25 -3.59 17.34 -19.25
N ALA A 26 -3.14 17.87 -20.38
CA ALA A 26 -3.61 17.43 -21.71
C ALA A 26 -3.28 15.96 -21.98
N THR A 27 -2.15 15.47 -21.46
CA THR A 27 -1.74 14.07 -21.61
C THR A 27 -2.64 13.15 -20.75
N LEU A 28 -2.93 13.52 -19.51
CA LEU A 28 -3.86 12.77 -18.67
C LEU A 28 -5.27 12.71 -19.26
N ASP A 29 -5.77 13.83 -19.79
CA ASP A 29 -7.07 13.88 -20.48
C ASP A 29 -7.11 13.02 -21.72
N ASP A 30 -6.03 12.95 -22.48
CA ASP A 30 -5.94 12.08 -23.67
C ASP A 30 -5.94 10.59 -23.26
N ILE A 31 -5.16 10.23 -22.25
CA ILE A 31 -5.14 8.87 -21.68
C ILE A 31 -6.53 8.49 -21.16
N HIS A 32 -7.17 9.36 -20.38
CA HIS A 32 -8.51 9.13 -19.85
C HIS A 32 -9.52 8.88 -20.98
N ARG A 33 -9.59 9.77 -21.99
CA ARG A 33 -10.48 9.59 -23.17
C ARG A 33 -10.22 8.28 -23.91
N ARG A 34 -8.96 7.87 -24.03
CA ARG A 34 -8.56 6.68 -24.77
C ARG A 34 -8.98 5.39 -24.08
N TYR A 35 -8.93 5.35 -22.77
CA TYR A 35 -9.10 4.12 -21.99
C TYR A 35 -10.41 4.03 -21.20
N ARG A 36 -11.18 5.13 -21.07
CA ARG A 36 -12.44 5.14 -20.28
C ARG A 36 -13.52 4.17 -20.78
N GLY A 37 -13.45 3.69 -21.99
CA GLY A 37 -14.40 2.73 -22.56
C GLY A 37 -13.83 1.31 -22.65
N LEU A 38 -12.71 1.02 -21.98
CA LEU A 38 -12.14 -0.33 -21.92
C LEU A 38 -12.92 -1.15 -20.90
N ASP A 39 -13.56 -2.23 -21.33
CA ASP A 39 -14.45 -3.09 -20.55
C ASP A 39 -14.03 -4.58 -20.56
N ASP A 40 -12.76 -4.86 -20.86
CA ASP A 40 -12.21 -6.23 -20.90
C ASP A 40 -12.06 -6.87 -19.50
N GLY A 41 -12.23 -6.11 -18.41
CA GLY A 41 -12.11 -6.55 -17.04
C GLY A 41 -13.46 -6.85 -16.37
N GLU A 42 -13.38 -7.35 -15.15
CA GLU A 42 -14.53 -7.58 -14.28
C GLU A 42 -14.34 -6.87 -12.94
N VAL A 43 -15.44 -6.42 -12.33
CA VAL A 43 -15.43 -5.86 -10.98
C VAL A 43 -15.01 -6.96 -9.99
N ALA A 44 -14.14 -6.61 -9.04
CA ALA A 44 -13.69 -7.55 -8.01
C ALA A 44 -14.87 -8.06 -7.17
N ASP A 45 -14.97 -9.37 -6.96
CA ASP A 45 -16.07 -10.03 -6.23
C ASP A 45 -15.60 -10.95 -5.09
N TYR A 46 -14.28 -11.09 -4.89
CA TYR A 46 -13.72 -11.95 -3.85
C TYR A 46 -14.06 -11.48 -2.41
N ILE A 47 -14.49 -10.25 -2.24
CA ILE A 47 -15.19 -9.70 -1.08
C ILE A 47 -16.52 -9.19 -1.61
N PRO A 48 -17.68 -9.70 -1.13
CA PRO A 48 -18.98 -9.42 -1.76
C PRO A 48 -19.31 -7.94 -1.97
N ILE A 49 -18.91 -7.07 -1.03
CA ILE A 49 -19.18 -5.62 -1.13
C ILE A 49 -18.46 -4.96 -2.31
N LEU A 50 -17.32 -5.50 -2.75
CA LEU A 50 -16.56 -4.92 -3.86
C LEU A 50 -17.30 -5.06 -5.19
N ALA A 51 -18.15 -6.07 -5.33
CA ALA A 51 -19.01 -6.27 -6.51
C ALA A 51 -20.08 -5.19 -6.70
N GLU A 52 -20.30 -4.32 -5.69
CA GLU A 52 -21.22 -3.18 -5.78
C GLU A 52 -20.57 -1.96 -6.47
N ALA A 53 -19.26 -2.00 -6.77
CA ALA A 53 -18.58 -0.90 -7.44
C ALA A 53 -19.10 -0.70 -8.88
N ASP A 54 -19.21 0.55 -9.30
CA ASP A 54 -19.58 0.88 -10.67
C ASP A 54 -18.37 0.60 -11.61
N PRO A 55 -18.51 -0.30 -12.60
CA PRO A 55 -17.43 -0.64 -13.52
C PRO A 55 -17.01 0.53 -14.42
N ASP A 56 -17.83 1.56 -14.56
CA ASP A 56 -17.55 2.72 -15.40
C ASP A 56 -16.65 3.77 -14.69
N TRP A 57 -16.38 3.61 -13.39
CA TRP A 57 -15.47 4.53 -12.69
C TRP A 57 -14.04 4.42 -13.21
N PHE A 58 -13.54 5.53 -13.71
CA PHE A 58 -12.16 5.64 -14.16
C PHE A 58 -11.58 7.01 -13.83
N GLY A 59 -10.65 7.05 -12.89
CA GLY A 59 -9.97 8.24 -12.43
C GLY A 59 -8.44 8.13 -12.53
N LEU A 60 -7.77 9.21 -12.90
CA LEU A 60 -6.33 9.32 -12.94
C LEU A 60 -5.89 10.49 -12.06
N SER A 61 -4.85 10.28 -11.26
CA SER A 61 -4.21 11.32 -10.47
C SER A 61 -2.70 11.19 -10.55
N LEU A 62 -2.01 12.30 -10.79
CA LEU A 62 -0.57 12.44 -10.77
C LEU A 62 -0.20 13.60 -9.86
N ILE A 63 0.71 13.37 -8.92
CA ILE A 63 1.20 14.41 -8.01
C ILE A 63 2.71 14.52 -8.13
N GLU A 64 3.17 15.73 -8.43
CA GLU A 64 4.59 16.02 -8.45
C GLU A 64 5.16 16.09 -7.03
N SER A 65 6.44 15.77 -6.87
CA SER A 65 7.11 15.89 -5.58
C SER A 65 7.17 17.35 -5.04
N ALA A 66 6.94 18.33 -5.92
CA ALA A 66 6.74 19.74 -5.54
C ALA A 66 5.35 20.04 -4.97
N GLY A 67 4.38 19.15 -5.16
CA GLY A 67 3.02 19.27 -4.67
C GLY A 67 2.00 19.72 -5.72
N THR A 68 2.39 19.89 -7.00
CA THR A 68 1.43 20.16 -8.07
C THR A 68 0.55 18.93 -8.30
N VAL A 69 -0.73 19.14 -8.52
CA VAL A 69 -1.76 18.10 -8.68
C VAL A 69 -2.30 18.15 -10.11
N HIS A 70 -2.37 16.99 -10.76
CA HIS A 70 -2.94 16.78 -12.09
C HIS A 70 -3.94 15.63 -12.03
N GLU A 71 -5.22 15.87 -12.34
CA GLU A 71 -6.30 14.91 -12.18
C GLU A 71 -7.31 14.99 -13.31
N THR A 72 -7.88 13.83 -13.64
CA THR A 72 -8.98 13.74 -14.60
C THR A 72 -9.87 12.52 -14.30
N GLY A 73 -11.14 12.59 -14.73
CA GLY A 73 -12.13 11.54 -14.47
C GLY A 73 -12.53 11.45 -13.01
N ASP A 74 -12.76 10.24 -12.53
CA ASP A 74 -13.33 9.92 -11.22
C ASP A 74 -12.27 9.90 -10.09
N ALA A 75 -11.32 10.82 -10.11
CA ALA A 75 -10.19 10.84 -9.17
C ALA A 75 -10.61 11.03 -7.69
N ASP A 76 -11.77 11.64 -7.46
CA ASP A 76 -12.33 11.92 -6.12
C ASP A 76 -13.23 10.79 -5.57
N ILE A 77 -13.55 9.77 -6.38
CA ILE A 77 -14.40 8.67 -5.92
C ILE A 77 -13.65 7.87 -4.85
N ALA A 78 -14.33 7.68 -3.70
CA ALA A 78 -13.77 6.94 -2.58
C ALA A 78 -13.92 5.43 -2.78
N PHE A 79 -12.84 4.68 -2.48
CA PHE A 79 -12.80 3.22 -2.49
C PHE A 79 -11.88 2.69 -1.38
N SER A 80 -11.91 1.39 -1.12
CA SER A 80 -11.03 0.79 -0.10
C SER A 80 -9.62 0.60 -0.63
N ILE A 81 -8.61 0.97 0.17
CA ILE A 81 -7.18 0.92 -0.22
C ILE A 81 -6.69 -0.50 -0.55
N GLN A 82 -7.28 -1.50 0.05
CA GLN A 82 -6.96 -2.92 -0.14
C GLN A 82 -5.44 -3.21 -0.08
N SER A 83 -4.94 -4.05 -0.98
CA SER A 83 -3.53 -4.47 -0.99
C SER A 83 -2.52 -3.36 -1.25
N ILE A 84 -2.95 -2.17 -1.69
CA ILE A 84 -2.04 -1.02 -1.84
C ILE A 84 -1.50 -0.59 -0.47
N SER A 85 -2.28 -0.77 0.61
CA SER A 85 -1.87 -0.48 1.99
C SER A 85 -0.57 -1.17 2.42
N LYS A 86 -0.27 -2.36 1.87
CA LYS A 86 0.89 -3.18 2.24
C LYS A 86 2.23 -2.46 2.08
N ALA A 87 2.37 -1.68 1.00
CA ALA A 87 3.59 -0.93 0.72
C ALA A 87 3.89 0.10 1.82
N PHE A 88 2.86 0.83 2.21
CA PHE A 88 2.99 1.90 3.21
C PHE A 88 3.11 1.35 4.63
N VAL A 89 2.40 0.27 4.96
CA VAL A 89 2.56 -0.40 6.26
C VAL A 89 3.94 -1.02 6.39
N PHE A 90 4.52 -1.61 5.33
CA PHE A 90 5.92 -2.03 5.31
C PHE A 90 6.86 -0.87 5.65
N ALA A 91 6.70 0.28 4.99
CA ALA A 91 7.52 1.45 5.26
C ALA A 91 7.37 1.95 6.71
N LEU A 92 6.15 2.00 7.25
CA LEU A 92 5.89 2.40 8.63
C LEU A 92 6.51 1.45 9.65
N VAL A 93 6.44 0.14 9.41
CA VAL A 93 7.02 -0.86 10.31
C VAL A 93 8.56 -0.81 10.26
N CYS A 94 9.16 -0.65 9.07
CA CYS A 94 10.61 -0.44 8.94
C CYS A 94 11.05 0.84 9.67
N GLN A 95 10.29 1.93 9.56
CA GLN A 95 10.57 3.18 10.28
C GLN A 95 10.51 3.01 11.80
N ALA A 96 9.62 2.16 12.30
CA ALA A 96 9.39 1.99 13.73
C ALA A 96 10.30 0.92 14.37
N ARG A 97 10.78 -0.06 13.60
CA ARG A 97 11.51 -1.24 14.10
C ARG A 97 12.91 -1.41 13.57
N SER A 98 13.16 -1.08 12.37
CA SER A 98 14.29 -1.16 11.45
C SER A 98 14.02 -2.14 10.29
N THR A 99 14.67 -1.87 9.16
CA THR A 99 14.56 -2.72 7.95
C THR A 99 15.16 -4.11 8.20
N GLU A 100 16.25 -4.21 8.97
CA GLU A 100 16.93 -5.48 9.27
C GLU A 100 16.00 -6.43 10.05
N LEU A 101 15.31 -5.92 11.09
CA LEU A 101 14.38 -6.73 11.87
C LEU A 101 13.21 -7.21 11.02
N VAL A 102 12.66 -6.34 10.16
CA VAL A 102 11.58 -6.73 9.24
C VAL A 102 12.09 -7.77 8.24
N HIS A 103 13.29 -7.59 7.69
CA HIS A 103 13.90 -8.54 6.75
C HIS A 103 14.22 -9.89 7.41
N GLU A 104 14.56 -9.92 8.67
CA GLU A 104 14.72 -11.17 9.42
C GLU A 104 13.41 -11.99 9.47
N ARG A 105 12.28 -11.33 9.66
CA ARG A 105 10.95 -11.96 9.80
C ARG A 105 10.24 -12.18 8.47
N VAL A 106 10.40 -11.26 7.52
CA VAL A 106 9.76 -11.25 6.22
C VAL A 106 10.82 -10.95 5.15
N GLY A 107 10.90 -11.77 4.11
CA GLY A 107 11.85 -11.57 3.02
C GLY A 107 11.51 -10.37 2.10
N VAL A 108 12.31 -10.27 1.03
CA VAL A 108 12.19 -9.20 0.01
C VAL A 108 12.19 -9.74 -1.41
N ASN A 109 12.08 -11.07 -1.57
CA ASN A 109 12.18 -11.73 -2.87
C ASN A 109 10.80 -12.04 -3.46
N ASN A 110 10.69 -11.99 -4.79
CA ASN A 110 9.51 -12.48 -5.50
C ASN A 110 9.31 -13.99 -5.26
N THR A 111 8.05 -14.43 -5.26
CA THR A 111 7.73 -15.85 -4.99
C THR A 111 7.57 -16.68 -6.25
N GLY A 112 7.25 -16.08 -7.39
CA GLY A 112 6.78 -16.80 -8.58
C GLY A 112 5.47 -17.58 -8.37
N LEU A 113 4.79 -17.38 -7.23
CA LEU A 113 3.53 -18.02 -6.84
C LEU A 113 2.46 -16.96 -6.57
N PRO A 114 1.16 -17.31 -6.66
CA PRO A 114 0.07 -16.40 -6.34
C PRO A 114 0.21 -15.77 -4.96
N PHE A 115 -0.23 -14.52 -4.82
CA PHE A 115 -0.05 -13.67 -3.62
C PHE A 115 -0.66 -14.25 -2.33
N ASN A 116 -1.56 -15.24 -2.45
CA ASN A 116 -2.23 -15.89 -1.34
C ASN A 116 -1.81 -17.36 -1.19
N SER A 117 -0.67 -17.78 -1.76
CA SER A 117 -0.18 -19.14 -1.72
C SER A 117 0.30 -19.56 -0.32
N VAL A 118 -0.27 -20.65 0.21
CA VAL A 118 0.20 -21.31 1.44
C VAL A 118 1.54 -22.00 1.20
N MET A 119 1.71 -22.61 0.03
CA MET A 119 2.94 -23.33 -0.33
C MET A 119 4.18 -22.43 -0.31
N ALA A 120 4.03 -21.12 -0.63
CA ALA A 120 5.13 -20.17 -0.56
C ALA A 120 5.71 -20.01 0.86
N ILE A 121 4.91 -20.24 1.91
CA ILE A 121 5.35 -20.22 3.31
C ILE A 121 6.09 -21.52 3.63
N GLU A 122 5.50 -22.68 3.31
CA GLU A 122 6.04 -23.99 3.63
C GLU A 122 7.38 -24.26 2.93
N LEU A 123 7.51 -23.88 1.65
CA LEU A 123 8.75 -24.04 0.89
C LEU A 123 9.89 -23.13 1.39
N ASN A 124 9.62 -22.18 2.28
CA ASN A 124 10.60 -21.25 2.83
C ASN A 124 10.66 -21.30 4.38
N ASP A 125 10.49 -22.48 4.96
CA ASP A 125 10.59 -22.74 6.41
C ASP A 125 9.73 -21.77 7.25
N GLY A 126 8.52 -21.50 6.79
CA GLY A 126 7.58 -20.63 7.45
C GLY A 126 7.82 -19.12 7.23
N LYS A 127 8.94 -18.70 6.64
CA LYS A 127 9.26 -17.29 6.40
C LYS A 127 8.56 -16.80 5.12
N PRO A 128 7.67 -15.76 5.20
CA PRO A 128 7.13 -15.16 4.00
C PRO A 128 8.22 -14.54 3.13
N LEU A 129 8.14 -14.69 1.81
CA LEU A 129 9.18 -14.25 0.87
C LEU A 129 9.21 -12.72 0.68
N ASN A 130 8.09 -12.03 0.87
CA ASN A 130 8.03 -10.56 0.86
C ASN A 130 6.74 -10.04 1.52
N SER A 131 6.72 -8.74 1.85
CA SER A 131 5.59 -8.07 2.50
C SER A 131 4.42 -7.73 1.55
N MET A 132 4.55 -7.96 0.24
CA MET A 132 3.50 -7.66 -0.74
C MET A 132 2.50 -8.80 -0.91
N VAL A 133 2.88 -10.06 -0.59
CA VAL A 133 1.95 -11.19 -0.50
C VAL A 133 1.22 -11.20 0.84
N ASN A 134 0.03 -11.84 0.90
CA ASN A 134 -0.83 -11.77 2.09
C ASN A 134 -0.14 -12.26 3.37
N ALA A 135 0.56 -13.38 3.31
CA ALA A 135 1.29 -13.91 4.46
C ALA A 135 2.34 -12.93 5.01
N GLY A 136 3.12 -12.32 4.10
CA GLY A 136 4.12 -11.34 4.47
C GLY A 136 3.51 -10.04 4.99
N ALA A 137 2.40 -9.58 4.41
CA ALA A 137 1.69 -8.42 4.89
C ALA A 137 1.11 -8.62 6.31
N ILE A 138 0.52 -9.78 6.59
CA ILE A 138 0.03 -10.16 7.92
C ILE A 138 1.20 -10.20 8.92
N ALA A 139 2.31 -10.84 8.57
CA ALA A 139 3.50 -10.87 9.43
C ALA A 139 4.08 -9.46 9.67
N THR A 140 4.10 -8.60 8.64
CA THR A 140 4.53 -7.20 8.76
C THR A 140 3.60 -6.41 9.68
N THR A 141 2.28 -6.57 9.53
CA THR A 141 1.26 -5.94 10.39
C THR A 141 1.46 -6.33 11.87
N ALA A 142 1.78 -7.61 12.15
CA ALA A 142 2.07 -8.09 13.50
C ALA A 142 3.24 -7.36 14.16
N LEU A 143 4.23 -6.90 13.37
CA LEU A 143 5.41 -6.18 13.85
C LEU A 143 5.14 -4.70 14.18
N MET A 144 3.96 -4.15 13.81
CA MET A 144 3.63 -2.77 14.18
C MET A 144 3.72 -2.58 15.70
N PRO A 145 4.38 -1.51 16.18
CA PRO A 145 4.40 -1.18 17.61
C PRO A 145 2.99 -0.98 18.18
N GLY A 146 2.83 -1.33 19.46
CA GLY A 146 1.61 -1.20 20.23
C GLY A 146 1.49 -2.34 21.22
N SER A 147 1.06 -2.03 22.45
CA SER A 147 0.86 -3.00 23.54
C SER A 147 -0.48 -3.73 23.42
N THR A 148 -1.41 -3.14 22.68
CA THR A 148 -2.74 -3.69 22.43
C THR A 148 -3.07 -3.69 20.93
N PRO A 149 -4.02 -4.52 20.45
CA PRO A 149 -4.50 -4.46 19.08
C PRO A 149 -5.01 -3.06 18.68
N ALA A 150 -5.67 -2.36 19.58
CA ALA A 150 -6.17 -1.00 19.34
C ALA A 150 -5.03 0.01 19.12
N GLU A 151 -3.95 -0.07 19.90
CA GLU A 151 -2.78 0.80 19.70
C GLU A 151 -2.07 0.49 18.38
N LYS A 152 -1.91 -0.77 18.01
CA LYS A 152 -1.33 -1.17 16.72
C LYS A 152 -2.15 -0.63 15.56
N TRP A 153 -3.47 -0.81 15.63
CA TRP A 153 -4.40 -0.27 14.62
C TRP A 153 -4.28 1.25 14.49
N GLU A 154 -4.28 1.97 15.61
CA GLU A 154 -4.18 3.44 15.59
C GLU A 154 -2.85 3.91 15.00
N ASN A 155 -1.74 3.21 15.28
CA ASN A 155 -0.44 3.53 14.70
C ASN A 155 -0.43 3.31 13.18
N ILE A 156 -1.09 2.25 12.67
CA ILE A 156 -1.24 2.01 11.24
C ILE A 156 -2.11 3.11 10.61
N ARG A 157 -3.30 3.36 11.17
CA ARG A 157 -4.24 4.35 10.63
C ARG A 157 -3.62 5.76 10.60
N SER A 158 -2.97 6.15 11.68
CA SER A 158 -2.27 7.44 11.78
C SER A 158 -1.11 7.53 10.79
N GLY A 159 -0.32 6.47 10.65
CA GLY A 159 0.79 6.43 9.69
C GLY A 159 0.32 6.52 8.23
N LEU A 160 -0.72 5.77 7.85
CA LEU A 160 -1.31 5.85 6.52
C LEU A 160 -1.93 7.23 6.25
N SER A 161 -2.53 7.85 7.28
CA SER A 161 -3.04 9.22 7.21
C SER A 161 -1.92 10.25 6.98
N LEU A 162 -0.74 10.06 7.57
CA LEU A 162 0.43 10.89 7.30
C LEU A 162 0.91 10.76 5.84
N PHE A 163 0.88 9.55 5.28
CA PHE A 163 1.18 9.33 3.86
C PHE A 163 0.18 10.01 2.94
N ALA A 164 -1.12 9.94 3.24
CA ALA A 164 -2.18 10.58 2.46
C ALA A 164 -2.23 12.11 2.63
N GLY A 165 -1.57 12.66 3.67
CA GLY A 165 -1.64 14.09 4.00
C GLY A 165 -2.97 14.53 4.62
N ARG A 166 -3.88 13.60 4.89
CA ARG A 166 -5.18 13.81 5.55
C ARG A 166 -5.54 12.62 6.42
N GLN A 167 -6.51 12.80 7.30
CA GLN A 167 -7.02 11.70 8.11
C GLN A 167 -7.85 10.73 7.26
N LEU A 168 -7.46 9.46 7.29
CA LEU A 168 -8.19 8.36 6.64
C LEU A 168 -9.21 7.77 7.61
N SER A 169 -10.36 7.36 7.07
CA SER A 169 -11.44 6.71 7.81
C SER A 169 -11.61 5.25 7.39
N LEU A 170 -12.02 4.41 8.34
CA LEU A 170 -12.38 3.04 8.07
C LEU A 170 -13.74 2.98 7.33
N ASP A 171 -13.81 2.27 6.22
CA ASP A 171 -15.09 1.85 5.64
C ASP A 171 -15.61 0.64 6.40
N GLY A 172 -16.61 0.87 7.25
CA GLY A 172 -17.19 -0.18 8.09
C GLY A 172 -17.94 -1.25 7.31
N ARG A 173 -18.47 -0.94 6.12
CA ARG A 173 -19.14 -1.91 5.25
C ARG A 173 -18.13 -2.87 4.61
N VAL A 174 -17.06 -2.33 4.07
CA VAL A 174 -15.96 -3.12 3.50
C VAL A 174 -15.33 -4.01 4.58
N TYR A 175 -15.02 -3.43 5.75
CA TYR A 175 -14.46 -4.18 6.87
C TYR A 175 -15.36 -5.35 7.29
N ALA A 176 -16.65 -5.13 7.48
CA ALA A 176 -17.58 -6.18 7.89
C ALA A 176 -17.67 -7.30 6.84
N SER A 177 -17.81 -6.95 5.55
CA SER A 177 -17.88 -7.90 4.46
C SER A 177 -16.58 -8.74 4.31
N GLU A 178 -15.42 -8.11 4.45
CA GLU A 178 -14.13 -8.82 4.38
C GLU A 178 -13.94 -9.75 5.59
N MET A 179 -14.34 -9.32 6.80
CA MET A 179 -14.21 -10.16 8.01
C MET A 179 -15.04 -11.46 7.91
N GLU A 180 -16.16 -11.45 7.22
CA GLU A 180 -16.98 -12.65 6.94
C GLU A 180 -16.27 -13.59 5.95
N ALA A 181 -15.64 -13.05 4.90
CA ALA A 181 -15.00 -13.80 3.83
C ALA A 181 -13.55 -14.23 4.17
N ASN A 182 -12.97 -13.80 5.29
CA ASN A 182 -11.53 -13.77 5.57
C ASN A 182 -10.92 -15.09 6.09
N GLN A 183 -11.50 -16.25 5.73
CA GLN A 183 -11.03 -17.56 6.25
C GLN A 183 -9.60 -17.89 5.80
N ARG A 184 -9.23 -17.50 4.57
CA ARG A 184 -7.89 -17.77 4.05
C ARG A 184 -6.80 -16.99 4.82
N ASN A 185 -7.01 -15.71 5.10
CA ASN A 185 -6.06 -14.92 5.88
C ASN A 185 -5.97 -15.41 7.34
N LYS A 186 -7.06 -15.87 7.93
CA LYS A 186 -7.06 -16.52 9.25
C LYS A 186 -6.22 -17.81 9.25
N ALA A 187 -6.32 -18.62 8.21
CA ALA A 187 -5.50 -19.84 8.04
C ALA A 187 -4.01 -19.49 7.85
N LEU A 188 -3.69 -18.48 7.03
CA LEU A 188 -2.33 -17.97 6.86
C LEU A 188 -1.72 -17.48 8.18
N ALA A 189 -2.48 -16.72 8.96
CA ALA A 189 -2.01 -16.21 10.27
C ALA A 189 -1.74 -17.33 11.26
N ARG A 190 -2.59 -18.36 11.33
CA ARG A 190 -2.36 -19.57 12.15
C ARG A 190 -1.12 -20.36 11.70
N LEU A 191 -0.90 -20.47 10.41
CA LEU A 191 0.31 -21.11 9.89
C LEU A 191 1.56 -20.31 10.28
N LEU A 192 1.54 -18.99 10.12
CA LEU A 192 2.65 -18.13 10.54
C LEU A 192 2.93 -18.20 12.06
N GLU A 193 1.89 -18.32 12.88
CA GLU A 193 2.02 -18.56 14.34
C GLU A 193 2.74 -19.88 14.61
N SER A 194 2.38 -20.97 13.92
CA SER A 194 3.00 -22.28 14.11
C SER A 194 4.49 -22.33 13.74
N TYR A 195 4.94 -21.43 12.88
CA TYR A 195 6.35 -21.22 12.54
C TYR A 195 7.02 -20.10 13.37
N GLU A 196 6.36 -19.57 14.39
CA GLU A 196 6.85 -18.48 15.25
C GLU A 196 7.20 -17.19 14.47
N ARG A 197 6.56 -16.99 13.31
CA ARG A 197 6.75 -15.76 12.50
C ARG A 197 5.91 -14.60 13.00
N ILE A 198 4.78 -14.88 13.64
CA ILE A 198 3.99 -13.94 14.44
C ILE A 198 3.96 -14.41 15.89
N ILE A 199 4.19 -13.46 16.82
CA ILE A 199 4.18 -13.69 18.28
C ILE A 199 2.95 -13.06 18.94
N THR A 200 2.12 -12.37 18.17
CA THR A 200 0.84 -11.77 18.60
C THR A 200 -0.29 -12.73 18.28
N ASP A 201 -1.46 -12.53 18.88
CA ASP A 201 -2.64 -13.32 18.52
C ASP A 201 -2.89 -13.24 17.00
N PRO A 202 -3.01 -14.37 16.28
CA PRO A 202 -3.17 -14.38 14.84
C PRO A 202 -4.51 -13.78 14.38
N LEU A 203 -5.59 -13.90 15.18
CA LEU A 203 -6.90 -13.35 14.82
C LEU A 203 -6.95 -11.84 15.04
N ASP A 204 -6.34 -11.33 16.11
CA ASP A 204 -6.15 -9.90 16.32
C ASP A 204 -5.30 -9.29 15.21
N THR A 205 -4.26 -10.01 14.77
CA THR A 205 -3.41 -9.56 13.66
C THR A 205 -4.19 -9.48 12.34
N VAL A 206 -5.04 -10.47 12.07
CA VAL A 206 -5.91 -10.47 10.86
C VAL A 206 -6.97 -9.37 10.95
N ASP A 207 -7.53 -9.09 12.13
CA ASP A 207 -8.46 -7.97 12.34
C ASP A 207 -7.78 -6.63 11.96
N ILE A 208 -6.58 -6.37 12.49
CA ILE A 208 -5.82 -5.16 12.19
C ILE A 208 -5.48 -5.07 10.69
N TYR A 209 -5.06 -6.19 10.10
CA TYR A 209 -4.76 -6.26 8.67
C TYR A 209 -6.01 -5.98 7.81
N THR A 210 -7.17 -6.51 8.18
CA THR A 210 -8.43 -6.26 7.48
C THR A 210 -8.84 -4.79 7.61
N ARG A 211 -8.71 -4.18 8.79
CA ARG A 211 -8.95 -2.75 8.99
C ARG A 211 -8.07 -1.88 8.10
N GLN A 212 -6.78 -2.18 7.98
CA GLN A 212 -5.89 -1.41 7.10
C GLN A 212 -6.30 -1.51 5.63
N CYS A 213 -6.73 -2.69 5.17
CA CYS A 213 -7.24 -2.90 3.80
C CYS A 213 -8.55 -2.13 3.54
N SER A 214 -9.35 -1.94 4.57
CA SER A 214 -10.68 -1.30 4.52
C SER A 214 -10.65 0.22 4.74
N LEU A 215 -9.47 0.87 4.75
CA LEU A 215 -9.40 2.32 4.79
C LEU A 215 -9.90 2.93 3.47
N SER A 216 -10.71 3.98 3.59
CA SER A 216 -11.27 4.72 2.46
C SER A 216 -10.26 5.73 1.92
N VAL A 217 -9.94 5.61 0.64
CA VAL A 217 -9.02 6.47 -0.11
C VAL A 217 -9.62 6.87 -1.46
N THR A 218 -8.99 7.82 -2.13
CA THR A 218 -9.27 8.23 -3.51
C THR A 218 -8.02 8.03 -4.37
N ALA A 219 -8.11 8.17 -5.70
CA ALA A 219 -6.94 8.18 -6.56
C ALA A 219 -5.97 9.33 -6.18
N HIS A 220 -6.52 10.49 -5.79
CA HIS A 220 -5.76 11.61 -5.24
C HIS A 220 -4.91 11.18 -4.03
N ASP A 221 -5.52 10.56 -3.02
CA ASP A 221 -4.79 10.11 -1.83
C ASP A 221 -3.64 9.18 -2.18
N LEU A 222 -3.89 8.20 -3.07
CA LEU A 222 -2.87 7.26 -3.51
C LEU A 222 -1.72 7.94 -4.25
N ALA A 223 -2.01 8.96 -5.07
CA ALA A 223 -0.99 9.75 -5.74
C ALA A 223 -0.13 10.55 -4.74
N VAL A 224 -0.74 11.17 -3.70
CA VAL A 224 -0.01 11.83 -2.60
C VAL A 224 0.88 10.82 -1.86
N MET A 225 0.35 9.64 -1.55
CA MET A 225 1.09 8.56 -0.88
C MET A 225 2.27 8.08 -1.74
N GLY A 226 2.07 7.90 -3.06
CA GLY A 226 3.12 7.54 -4.01
C GLY A 226 4.19 8.61 -4.12
N ALA A 227 3.79 9.88 -4.26
CA ALA A 227 4.71 11.02 -4.31
C ALA A 227 5.51 11.18 -3.01
N THR A 228 4.94 10.81 -1.85
CA THR A 228 5.66 10.77 -0.58
C THR A 228 6.84 9.80 -0.64
N LEU A 229 6.68 8.60 -1.20
CA LEU A 229 7.79 7.66 -1.41
C LEU A 229 8.77 8.19 -2.45
N ALA A 230 8.30 8.78 -3.55
CA ALA A 230 9.13 9.32 -4.61
C ALA A 230 10.01 10.49 -4.15
N ASP A 231 9.54 11.31 -3.21
CA ASP A 231 10.31 12.41 -2.58
C ASP A 231 11.07 11.96 -1.31
N GLY A 232 11.51 10.71 -1.27
CA GLY A 232 12.33 10.22 -0.16
C GLY A 232 11.64 10.26 1.20
N GLY A 233 10.34 10.02 1.23
CA GLY A 233 9.53 9.95 2.45
C GLY A 233 9.00 11.30 2.94
N ILE A 234 9.06 12.36 2.13
CA ILE A 234 8.48 13.67 2.45
C ILE A 234 7.13 13.81 1.73
N ASN A 235 6.06 14.01 2.50
CA ASN A 235 4.73 14.22 1.94
C ASN A 235 4.69 15.55 1.14
N PRO A 236 4.29 15.54 -0.15
CA PRO A 236 4.36 16.72 -1.01
C PRO A 236 3.36 17.82 -0.62
N VAL A 237 2.26 17.47 0.05
CA VAL A 237 1.21 18.40 0.48
C VAL A 237 1.54 19.02 1.84
N THR A 238 1.84 18.20 2.85
CA THR A 238 2.09 18.66 4.22
C THR A 238 3.53 19.09 4.46
N ARG A 239 4.45 18.75 3.56
CA ARG A 239 5.91 18.95 3.66
C ARG A 239 6.52 18.36 4.93
N ARG A 240 5.89 17.31 5.48
CA ARG A 240 6.38 16.57 6.64
C ARG A 240 7.06 15.28 6.21
N ARG A 241 8.10 14.88 6.92
CA ARG A 241 8.73 13.59 6.74
C ARG A 241 7.87 12.52 7.40
N VAL A 242 7.46 11.52 6.62
CA VAL A 242 6.69 10.36 7.08
C VAL A 242 7.62 9.19 7.41
N VAL A 243 8.59 8.91 6.51
CA VAL A 243 9.64 7.90 6.69
C VAL A 243 11.00 8.45 6.24
N SER A 244 12.08 7.80 6.60
CA SER A 244 13.42 8.19 6.12
C SER A 244 13.58 7.96 4.61
N ALA A 245 14.51 8.66 3.98
CA ALA A 245 14.83 8.48 2.57
C ALA A 245 15.32 7.06 2.25
N GLU A 246 16.00 6.43 3.18
CA GLU A 246 16.46 5.04 3.09
C GLU A 246 15.26 4.06 3.03
N ILE A 247 14.30 4.22 3.92
CA ILE A 247 13.10 3.38 3.94
C ILE A 247 12.23 3.62 2.71
N ALA A 248 12.10 4.86 2.24
CA ALA A 248 11.40 5.15 0.99
C ALA A 248 12.05 4.43 -0.19
N ARG A 249 13.39 4.48 -0.31
CA ARG A 249 14.18 3.74 -1.31
C ARG A 249 13.94 2.23 -1.21
N ASP A 250 14.03 1.66 -0.02
CA ASP A 250 13.86 0.21 0.21
C ASP A 250 12.44 -0.24 -0.14
N THR A 251 11.45 0.60 0.17
CA THR A 251 10.05 0.35 -0.20
C THR A 251 9.87 0.36 -1.72
N LEU A 252 10.44 1.35 -2.43
CA LEU A 252 10.39 1.41 -3.89
C LEU A 252 11.11 0.22 -4.54
N ALA A 253 12.25 -0.22 -3.98
CA ALA A 253 12.96 -1.41 -4.44
C ALA A 253 12.11 -2.69 -4.26
N LEU A 254 11.42 -2.82 -3.13
CA LEU A 254 10.50 -3.92 -2.89
C LEU A 254 9.30 -3.89 -3.84
N LEU A 255 8.75 -2.72 -4.15
CA LEU A 255 7.68 -2.57 -5.14
C LEU A 255 8.12 -2.92 -6.55
N ALA A 256 9.34 -2.57 -6.95
CA ALA A 256 9.90 -2.94 -8.24
C ALA A 256 9.98 -4.46 -8.44
N SER A 257 10.35 -5.20 -7.38
CA SER A 257 10.52 -6.66 -7.44
C SER A 257 9.27 -7.48 -7.13
N CYS A 258 8.34 -6.95 -6.32
CA CYS A 258 7.24 -7.73 -5.73
C CYS A 258 5.87 -7.03 -5.79
N GLY A 259 5.79 -5.76 -6.19
CA GLY A 259 4.57 -4.96 -6.06
C GLY A 259 3.41 -5.40 -6.95
N MET A 260 3.71 -5.99 -8.10
CA MET A 260 2.76 -6.58 -9.04
C MET A 260 2.70 -8.12 -8.94
N TYR A 261 3.07 -8.63 -7.77
CA TYR A 261 3.10 -10.08 -7.46
C TYR A 261 3.93 -10.87 -8.47
N GLU A 262 3.41 -11.97 -9.02
CA GLU A 262 4.06 -12.80 -10.05
C GLU A 262 4.40 -12.03 -11.32
N ASN A 263 3.67 -10.96 -11.63
CA ASN A 263 3.86 -10.12 -12.84
C ASN A 263 4.84 -8.96 -12.63
N SER A 264 5.51 -8.87 -11.47
CA SER A 264 6.41 -7.74 -11.17
C SER A 264 7.57 -7.61 -12.14
N GLY A 265 8.10 -8.75 -12.62
CA GLY A 265 9.19 -8.77 -13.59
C GLY A 265 8.78 -8.23 -14.95
N GLU A 266 7.64 -8.68 -15.47
CA GLU A 266 7.06 -8.22 -16.74
C GLU A 266 6.70 -6.73 -16.68
N TRP A 267 6.02 -6.31 -15.60
CA TRP A 267 5.71 -4.89 -15.38
C TRP A 267 6.96 -4.01 -15.38
N LEU A 268 8.00 -4.42 -14.64
CA LEU A 268 9.24 -3.63 -14.58
C LEU A 268 9.96 -3.59 -15.92
N PHE A 269 9.91 -4.69 -16.69
CA PHE A 269 10.52 -4.76 -18.03
C PHE A 269 9.80 -3.84 -19.02
N GLU A 270 8.47 -3.80 -19.01
CA GLU A 270 7.68 -3.04 -19.98
C GLU A 270 7.53 -1.56 -19.59
N ILE A 271 7.33 -1.27 -18.30
CA ILE A 271 6.99 0.07 -17.81
C ILE A 271 8.19 0.78 -17.17
N GLY A 272 9.08 0.04 -16.50
CA GLY A 272 10.29 0.58 -15.88
C GLY A 272 10.08 1.32 -14.57
N LEU A 273 8.90 1.24 -13.94
CA LEU A 273 8.55 1.94 -12.70
C LEU A 273 8.07 0.97 -11.61
N PRO A 274 8.41 1.22 -10.34
CA PRO A 274 7.82 0.51 -9.21
C PRO A 274 6.30 0.70 -9.20
N ALA A 275 5.55 -0.36 -8.90
CA ALA A 275 4.10 -0.30 -8.85
C ALA A 275 3.52 -1.18 -7.74
N LYS A 276 2.26 -0.94 -7.38
CA LYS A 276 1.47 -1.79 -6.50
C LYS A 276 0.03 -1.88 -7.01
N SER A 277 -0.42 -3.11 -7.21
CA SER A 277 -1.83 -3.40 -7.49
C SER A 277 -2.63 -3.60 -6.21
N GLY A 278 -3.91 -3.34 -6.26
CA GLY A 278 -4.85 -3.51 -5.15
C GLY A 278 -6.22 -3.88 -5.64
#